data_31e432d65bb16cdc259d81803cccf9f7
#
_entry.id   31e432d65bb16cdc259d81803cccf9f7
#
_cell.length_a   1.000
_cell.length_b   1.000
_cell.length_c   1.000
_cell.angle_alpha   90.00
_cell.angle_beta   90.00
_cell.angle_gamma   90.00
#
_symmetry.space_group_name_H-M   'P 1'
#
loop_
_entity.id
_entity.type
_entity.pdbx_description
1 polymer ?
#
loop_
_entity_poly.entity_id
_entity_poly.type
_entity_poly.pdbx_seq_one_letter_code
_entity_poly.pdbx_strand_id
1 'polypeptide(L)'
;MTDHKKLERVLKATANRRRFNILAHLKKEKELTVGEISEHINLSFKSTSRHLSLLFAADLVEKTQRSSEVFYRLGDNLHPTVLEILKHV
;
A
#
# COMPACT_ATOMS: atom_id res chain seq x y z
N MET A 1 7.29 -19.00 -15.60
CA MET A 1 8.57 -18.37 -15.28
C MET A 1 8.45 -17.37 -14.14
N THR A 2 9.41 -17.44 -13.27
CA THR A 2 9.43 -16.50 -12.17
C THR A 2 9.75 -15.10 -12.65
N ASP A 3 8.99 -14.15 -12.21
CA ASP A 3 9.21 -12.78 -12.57
C ASP A 3 10.02 -12.10 -11.47
N HIS A 4 11.34 -12.18 -11.61
CA HIS A 4 12.25 -11.60 -10.62
C HIS A 4 12.10 -10.08 -10.53
N LYS A 5 11.81 -9.43 -11.66
CA LYS A 5 11.61 -7.97 -11.65
C LYS A 5 10.37 -7.60 -10.86
N LYS A 6 9.31 -8.38 -11.03
CA LYS A 6 8.07 -8.12 -10.30
C LYS A 6 8.28 -8.33 -8.81
N LEU A 7 8.95 -9.41 -8.44
CA LEU A 7 9.25 -9.69 -7.03
C LEU A 7 10.13 -8.61 -6.44
N GLU A 8 11.15 -8.18 -7.16
CA GLU A 8 12.03 -7.12 -6.70
C GLU A 8 11.25 -5.83 -6.47
N ARG A 9 10.34 -5.48 -7.38
CA ARG A 9 9.52 -4.28 -7.22
C ARG A 9 8.67 -4.35 -5.96
N VAL A 10 8.07 -5.52 -5.73
CA VAL A 10 7.26 -5.75 -4.54
C VAL A 10 8.10 -5.58 -3.27
N LEU A 11 9.28 -6.18 -3.26
CA LEU A 11 10.16 -6.08 -2.09
C LEU A 11 10.61 -4.65 -1.84
N LYS A 12 11.00 -3.95 -2.89
CA LYS A 12 11.42 -2.55 -2.75
C LYS A 12 10.29 -1.66 -2.25
N ALA A 13 9.09 -1.87 -2.79
CA ALA A 13 7.94 -1.07 -2.38
C ALA A 13 7.58 -1.34 -0.92
N THR A 14 7.75 -2.57 -0.46
CA THR A 14 7.41 -2.97 0.90
C THR A 14 8.46 -2.51 1.92
N ALA A 15 9.73 -2.55 1.54
CA ALA A 15 10.85 -2.28 2.45
C ALA A 15 11.11 -0.79 2.63
N ASN A 16 10.11 -0.09 3.12
CA ASN A 16 10.18 1.33 3.42
C ASN A 16 9.22 1.58 4.57
N ARG A 17 9.70 2.25 5.63
CA ARG A 17 8.92 2.43 6.85
C ARG A 17 7.53 3.00 6.58
N ARG A 18 7.46 4.06 5.79
CA ARG A 18 6.18 4.74 5.52
C ARG A 18 5.23 3.83 4.76
N ARG A 19 5.75 3.18 3.71
CA ARG A 19 4.91 2.30 2.91
C ARG A 19 4.51 1.05 3.68
N PHE A 20 5.41 0.51 4.49
CA PHE A 20 5.07 -0.62 5.33
C PHE A 20 3.95 -0.27 6.31
N ASN A 21 4.02 0.93 6.90
CA ASN A 21 2.98 1.40 7.81
C ASN A 21 1.65 1.56 7.09
N ILE A 22 1.66 2.04 5.85
CA ILE A 22 0.43 2.15 5.07
C ILE A 22 -0.22 0.78 4.90
N LEU A 23 0.59 -0.22 4.52
CA LEU A 23 0.07 -1.57 4.33
C LEU A 23 -0.51 -2.14 5.62
N ALA A 24 0.17 -1.91 6.73
CA ALA A 24 -0.30 -2.39 8.03
C ALA A 24 -1.63 -1.74 8.41
N HIS A 25 -1.77 -0.43 8.17
CA HIS A 25 -3.02 0.26 8.47
C HIS A 25 -4.16 -0.22 7.57
N LEU A 26 -3.87 -0.45 6.30
CA LEU A 26 -4.88 -0.95 5.38
C LEU A 26 -5.32 -2.37 5.75
N LYS A 27 -4.40 -3.17 6.27
CA LYS A 27 -4.78 -4.50 6.75
C LYS A 27 -5.78 -4.39 7.89
N LYS A 28 -5.56 -3.44 8.79
CA LYS A 28 -6.39 -3.26 9.97
C LYS A 28 -7.72 -2.60 9.66
N GLU A 29 -7.68 -1.51 8.90
CA GLU A 29 -8.85 -0.67 8.66
C GLU A 29 -9.66 -1.06 7.42
N LYS A 30 -9.13 -1.94 6.60
CA LYS A 30 -9.74 -2.41 5.36
C LYS A 30 -9.66 -1.39 4.23
N GLU A 31 -10.11 -0.18 4.44
CA GLU A 31 -10.16 0.84 3.40
C GLU A 31 -9.98 2.21 4.03
N LEU A 32 -9.15 3.06 3.39
CA LEU A 32 -8.87 4.40 3.90
C LEU A 32 -8.71 5.37 2.74
N THR A 33 -9.09 6.63 2.98
CA THR A 33 -8.81 7.70 2.02
C THR A 33 -7.35 8.14 2.18
N VAL A 34 -6.86 8.89 1.18
CA VAL A 34 -5.49 9.44 1.25
C VAL A 34 -5.35 10.31 2.49
N GLY A 35 -6.36 11.13 2.78
CA GLY A 35 -6.31 12.00 3.96
C GLY A 35 -6.19 11.21 5.26
N GLU A 36 -6.99 10.14 5.38
CA GLU A 36 -6.93 9.30 6.56
C GLU A 36 -5.57 8.62 6.69
N ILE A 37 -5.03 8.15 5.58
CA ILE A 37 -3.71 7.52 5.60
C ILE A 37 -2.64 8.53 6.01
N SER A 38 -2.68 9.73 5.46
CA SER A 38 -1.69 10.75 5.78
C SER A 38 -1.69 11.10 7.26
N GLU A 39 -2.87 11.11 7.87
CA GLU A 39 -2.98 11.33 9.32
C GLU A 39 -2.35 10.18 10.11
N HIS A 40 -2.65 8.94 9.69
CA HIS A 40 -2.11 7.77 10.36
C HIS A 40 -0.58 7.72 10.35
N ILE A 41 0.03 8.09 9.23
CA ILE A 41 1.49 8.01 9.11
C ILE A 41 2.17 9.34 9.41
N ASN A 42 1.38 10.36 9.76
CA ASN A 42 1.89 11.68 10.09
C ASN A 42 2.77 12.25 8.99
N LEU A 43 2.23 12.31 7.79
CA LEU A 43 2.95 12.76 6.61
C LEU A 43 2.03 13.66 5.79
N SER A 44 2.63 14.51 4.94
CA SER A 44 1.84 15.41 4.11
C SER A 44 1.01 14.61 3.11
N PHE A 45 -0.07 15.22 2.63
CA PHE A 45 -0.92 14.61 1.62
C PHE A 45 -0.11 14.29 0.35
N LYS A 46 0.73 15.22 -0.07
CA LYS A 46 1.53 15.06 -1.28
C LYS A 46 2.50 13.87 -1.17
N SER A 47 3.21 13.79 -0.06
CA SER A 47 4.18 12.69 0.15
C SER A 47 3.46 11.36 0.29
N THR A 48 2.31 11.35 0.97
CA THR A 48 1.50 10.15 1.12
C THR A 48 1.04 9.65 -0.24
N SER A 49 0.56 10.57 -1.10
CA SER A 49 0.13 10.21 -2.45
C SER A 49 1.26 9.58 -3.25
N ARG A 50 2.47 10.09 -3.09
CA ARG A 50 3.63 9.54 -3.79
C ARG A 50 3.90 8.10 -3.34
N HIS A 51 3.86 7.86 -2.03
CA HIS A 51 4.04 6.50 -1.51
C HIS A 51 2.95 5.56 -2.02
N LEU A 52 1.70 6.05 -2.04
CA LEU A 52 0.59 5.24 -2.53
C LEU A 52 0.74 4.91 -4.02
N SER A 53 1.25 5.85 -4.81
CA SER A 53 1.50 5.59 -6.22
C SER A 53 2.52 4.47 -6.42
N LEU A 54 3.57 4.45 -5.60
CA LEU A 54 4.57 3.39 -5.67
C LEU A 54 3.98 2.04 -5.28
N LEU A 55 3.15 2.03 -4.24
CA LEU A 55 2.47 0.81 -3.81
C LEU A 55 1.50 0.32 -4.88
N PHE A 56 0.77 1.24 -5.50
CA PHE A 56 -0.16 0.91 -6.56
C PHE A 56 0.56 0.32 -7.77
N ALA A 57 1.69 0.90 -8.16
CA ALA A 57 2.48 0.41 -9.28
C ALA A 57 3.02 -0.99 -9.04
N ALA A 58 3.20 -1.36 -7.77
CA ALA A 58 3.67 -2.70 -7.40
C ALA A 58 2.52 -3.66 -7.12
N ASP A 59 1.29 -3.26 -7.41
CA ASP A 59 0.07 -4.05 -7.20
C ASP A 59 -0.16 -4.44 -5.73
N LEU A 60 0.37 -3.63 -4.82
CA LEU A 60 0.21 -3.88 -3.39
C LEU A 60 -1.06 -3.25 -2.83
N VAL A 61 -1.59 -2.24 -3.51
CA VAL A 61 -2.86 -1.62 -3.13
C VAL A 61 -3.74 -1.45 -4.36
N GLU A 62 -5.05 -1.39 -4.11
CA GLU A 62 -6.06 -1.06 -5.10
C GLU A 62 -6.68 0.26 -4.70
N LYS A 63 -7.30 0.93 -5.66
CA LYS A 63 -7.96 2.20 -5.36
C LYS A 63 -9.30 2.30 -6.07
N THR A 64 -10.21 3.03 -5.44
CA THR A 64 -11.54 3.27 -5.98
C THR A 64 -11.87 4.74 -5.74
N GLN A 65 -12.32 5.42 -6.78
CA GLN A 65 -12.77 6.80 -6.62
C GLN A 65 -14.27 6.80 -6.39
N ARG A 66 -14.69 7.49 -5.33
CA ARG A 66 -16.11 7.68 -5.03
C ARG A 66 -16.31 9.16 -4.76
N SER A 67 -17.17 9.78 -5.58
CA SER A 67 -17.36 11.23 -5.55
C SER A 67 -16.01 11.92 -5.76
N SER A 68 -15.57 12.75 -4.84
CA SER A 68 -14.33 13.49 -4.98
C SER A 68 -13.17 12.86 -4.21
N GLU A 69 -13.38 11.68 -3.62
CA GLU A 69 -12.36 11.04 -2.80
C GLU A 69 -11.86 9.74 -3.40
N VAL A 70 -10.58 9.46 -3.16
CA VAL A 70 -9.97 8.20 -3.57
C VAL A 70 -9.74 7.35 -2.33
N PHE A 71 -10.28 6.14 -2.38
CA PHE A 71 -10.17 5.16 -1.29
C PHE A 71 -9.17 4.09 -1.69
N TYR A 72 -8.29 3.73 -0.77
CA TYR A 72 -7.28 2.71 -0.99
C TYR A 72 -7.54 1.50 -0.11
N ARG A 73 -7.21 0.31 -0.61
CA ARG A 73 -7.29 -0.95 0.13
C ARG A 73 -6.15 -1.85 -0.31
N LEU A 74 -5.89 -2.89 0.44
CA LEU A 74 -4.87 -3.86 0.05
C LEU A 74 -5.26 -4.53 -1.27
N GLY A 75 -4.26 -4.87 -2.06
CA GLY A 75 -4.47 -5.53 -3.34
C GLY A 75 -5.14 -6.90 -3.19
N ASP A 76 -5.91 -7.29 -4.20
CA ASP A 76 -6.63 -8.56 -4.18
C ASP A 76 -5.71 -9.77 -4.40
N ASN A 77 -4.62 -9.57 -5.12
CA ASN A 77 -3.69 -10.64 -5.48
C ASN A 77 -2.30 -10.36 -4.97
N LEU A 78 -2.17 -10.21 -3.65
CA LEU A 78 -0.88 -9.96 -3.06
C LEU A 78 0.05 -11.16 -3.22
N HIS A 79 1.32 -10.88 -3.49
CA HIS A 79 2.32 -11.93 -3.57
C HIS A 79 2.36 -12.68 -2.22
N PRO A 80 2.50 -14.02 -2.24
CA PRO A 80 2.52 -14.80 -1.00
C PRO A 80 3.54 -14.30 0.03
N THR A 81 4.67 -13.76 -0.43
CA THR A 81 5.68 -13.22 0.46
C THR A 81 5.12 -12.05 1.27
N VAL A 82 4.37 -11.17 0.61
CA VAL A 82 3.76 -10.01 1.29
C VAL A 82 2.68 -10.47 2.26
N LEU A 83 1.86 -11.44 1.83
CA LEU A 83 0.83 -11.99 2.71
C LEU A 83 1.45 -12.53 3.99
N GLU A 84 2.56 -13.23 3.85
CA GLU A 84 3.25 -13.77 5.02
C GLU A 84 3.74 -12.66 5.94
N ILE A 85 4.37 -11.63 5.36
CA ILE A 85 4.87 -10.50 6.14
C ILE A 85 3.74 -9.82 6.89
N LEU A 86 2.62 -9.59 6.23
CA LEU A 86 1.49 -8.89 6.84
C LEU A 86 0.82 -9.66 7.97
N LYS A 87 1.04 -10.98 8.04
CA LYS A 87 0.55 -11.76 9.18
C LYS A 87 1.23 -11.36 10.49
N HIS A 88 2.37 -10.70 10.40
CA HIS A 88 3.16 -10.37 11.57
C HIS A 88 2.99 -8.91 12.02
N VAL A 89 2.02 -8.21 11.47
CA VAL A 89 1.76 -6.81 11.86
C VAL A 89 0.38 -6.62 12.45
#